data_bf289b8e6f97fff3d481e1b4f207c5d3
#
_entry.id   bf289b8e6f97fff3d481e1b4f207c5d3
#
_cell.length_a   1.000
_cell.length_b   1.000
_cell.length_c   1.000
_cell.angle_alpha   90.00
_cell.angle_beta   90.00
_cell.angle_gamma   90.00
#
_symmetry.space_group_name_H-M   'P 1'
#
loop_
_entity.id
_entity.type
_entity.pdbx_description
1 polymer ?
#
loop_
_entity_poly.entity_id
_entity_poly.type
_entity_poly.pdbx_seq_one_letter_code
_entity_poly.pdbx_strand_id
1 'polypeptide(L)'
;MKTIDRMLAGFRSFKAAYYQQRPERVSALVEGVQKPEVVLIACSDSRVDPAILMNAEPGELFVIRNVANLVPPFEPDGRHHGTSAALEFAVRDLKVSDCVILGHSNCGGVRALVDTKQNKPADRPFINPWMSLMECCDIDDDVDRASQQTLRRSLANLRTFPFVQTGEDAGYLTVHGWWFDMAEGKLYRLDEDTDTLVLME
;
A
#
# COMPACT_ATOMS: atom_id res chain seq x y z
N MET A 1 12.33 27.68 10.52
CA MET A 1 10.91 27.30 10.72
C MET A 1 10.90 25.83 11.09
N LYS A 2 10.25 25.45 12.18
CA LYS A 2 10.13 24.04 12.59
C LYS A 2 9.29 23.27 11.58
N THR A 3 9.50 21.97 11.44
CA THR A 3 8.73 21.13 10.50
C THR A 3 7.23 21.24 10.73
N ILE A 4 6.78 21.29 11.98
CA ILE A 4 5.36 21.42 12.31
C ILE A 4 4.76 22.76 11.83
N ASP A 5 5.53 23.87 11.90
CA ASP A 5 5.05 25.17 11.40
C ASP A 5 4.86 25.13 9.87
N ARG A 6 5.75 24.42 9.15
CA ARG A 6 5.64 24.21 7.71
C ARG A 6 4.40 23.37 7.37
N MET A 7 4.10 22.33 8.15
CA MET A 7 2.88 21.52 7.96
C MET A 7 1.61 22.34 8.16
N LEU A 8 1.58 23.22 9.17
CA LEU A 8 0.45 24.14 9.37
C LEU A 8 0.31 25.15 8.24
N ALA A 9 1.42 25.66 7.69
CA ALA A 9 1.38 26.49 6.49
C ALA A 9 0.84 25.74 5.28
N GLY A 10 1.27 24.47 5.09
CA GLY A 10 0.74 23.57 4.06
C GLY A 10 -0.77 23.35 4.19
N PHE A 11 -1.28 23.13 5.40
CA PHE A 11 -2.72 23.01 5.65
C PHE A 11 -3.49 24.29 5.25
N ARG A 12 -2.91 25.47 5.55
CA ARG A 12 -3.54 26.75 5.12
C ARG A 12 -3.62 26.87 3.60
N SER A 13 -2.56 26.45 2.90
CA SER A 13 -2.54 26.42 1.43
C SER A 13 -3.56 25.43 0.88
N PHE A 14 -3.65 24.24 1.45
CA PHE A 14 -4.67 23.25 1.12
C PHE A 14 -6.08 23.82 1.31
N LYS A 15 -6.35 24.44 2.47
CA LYS A 15 -7.64 25.06 2.76
C LYS A 15 -7.99 26.16 1.74
N ALA A 16 -7.04 26.99 1.35
CA ALA A 16 -7.26 28.01 0.34
C ALA A 16 -7.56 27.39 -1.03
N ALA A 17 -6.77 26.40 -1.46
CA ALA A 17 -6.92 25.78 -2.77
C ALA A 17 -8.22 25.00 -2.93
N TYR A 18 -8.66 24.28 -1.88
CA TYR A 18 -9.83 23.41 -1.95
C TYR A 18 -11.10 24.13 -1.46
N TYR A 19 -11.10 24.71 -0.27
CA TYR A 19 -12.31 25.26 0.34
C TYR A 19 -12.67 26.67 -0.14
N GLN A 20 -11.71 27.45 -0.65
CA GLN A 20 -11.97 28.81 -1.12
C GLN A 20 -12.03 28.90 -2.65
N GLN A 21 -11.18 28.13 -3.36
CA GLN A 21 -11.11 28.20 -4.83
C GLN A 21 -11.96 27.15 -5.54
N ARG A 22 -12.27 26.01 -4.89
CA ARG A 22 -13.07 24.91 -5.44
C ARG A 22 -14.13 24.41 -4.44
N PRO A 23 -15.00 25.28 -3.90
CA PRO A 23 -15.95 24.91 -2.85
C PRO A 23 -16.96 23.84 -3.31
N GLU A 24 -17.35 23.84 -4.59
CA GLU A 24 -18.25 22.83 -5.18
C GLU A 24 -17.65 21.43 -5.13
N ARG A 25 -16.33 21.31 -5.32
CA ARG A 25 -15.63 20.02 -5.24
C ARG A 25 -15.59 19.50 -3.80
N VAL A 26 -15.39 20.38 -2.84
CA VAL A 26 -15.44 20.03 -1.41
C VAL A 26 -16.84 19.59 -0.99
N SER A 27 -17.89 20.32 -1.40
CA SER A 27 -19.28 19.91 -1.16
C SER A 27 -19.54 18.51 -1.67
N ALA A 28 -19.15 18.19 -2.91
CA ALA A 28 -19.31 16.88 -3.49
C ALA A 28 -18.57 15.76 -2.70
N LEU A 29 -17.41 16.05 -2.12
CA LEU A 29 -16.67 15.11 -1.29
C LEU A 29 -17.28 14.90 0.11
N VAL A 30 -17.96 15.91 0.67
CA VAL A 30 -18.45 15.90 2.06
C VAL A 30 -19.91 15.48 2.15
N GLU A 31 -20.75 15.84 1.17
CA GLU A 31 -22.21 15.59 1.18
C GLU A 31 -22.59 14.13 0.91
N GLY A 32 -21.65 13.32 0.44
CA GLY A 32 -21.87 11.93 0.08
C GLY A 32 -21.03 10.93 0.88
N VAL A 33 -21.21 9.64 0.58
CA VAL A 33 -20.27 8.59 0.98
C VAL A 33 -19.07 8.66 0.03
N GLN A 34 -17.84 8.50 0.56
CA GLN A 34 -16.65 8.39 -0.29
C GLN A 34 -16.81 7.25 -1.31
N LYS A 35 -16.34 7.47 -2.52
CA LYS A 35 -16.43 6.51 -3.62
C LYS A 35 -15.09 6.41 -4.37
N PRO A 36 -14.00 6.01 -3.69
CA PRO A 36 -12.75 5.76 -4.36
C PRO A 36 -12.90 4.57 -5.30
N GLU A 37 -12.29 4.63 -6.47
CA GLU A 37 -12.26 3.51 -7.40
C GLU A 37 -11.13 2.53 -7.06
N VAL A 38 -10.08 3.03 -6.40
CA VAL A 38 -8.85 2.29 -6.12
C VAL A 38 -8.60 2.19 -4.61
N VAL A 39 -8.35 0.96 -4.11
CA VAL A 39 -7.63 0.77 -2.84
C VAL A 39 -6.16 0.55 -3.12
N LEU A 40 -5.29 1.32 -2.49
CA LEU A 40 -3.85 1.24 -2.67
C LEU A 40 -3.15 0.92 -1.35
N ILE A 41 -2.48 -0.24 -1.31
CA ILE A 41 -1.72 -0.73 -0.15
C ILE A 41 -0.24 -0.40 -0.38
N ALA A 42 0.32 0.50 0.43
CA ALA A 42 1.68 1.00 0.26
C ALA A 42 2.49 0.96 1.56
N CYS A 43 3.80 1.08 1.41
CA CYS A 43 4.68 1.23 2.57
C CYS A 43 4.42 2.56 3.30
N SER A 44 4.61 2.54 4.64
CA SER A 44 4.62 3.75 5.47
C SER A 44 5.87 4.62 5.28
N ASP A 45 6.79 4.23 4.41
CA ASP A 45 8.00 4.99 4.09
C ASP A 45 7.64 6.41 3.62
N SER A 46 8.25 7.42 4.23
CA SER A 46 7.92 8.83 3.99
C SER A 46 8.27 9.33 2.59
N ARG A 47 9.04 8.56 1.83
CA ARG A 47 9.50 8.90 0.47
C ARG A 47 8.54 8.43 -0.63
N VAL A 48 7.58 7.55 -0.28
CA VAL A 48 6.68 6.89 -1.24
C VAL A 48 5.21 7.12 -0.87
N ASP A 49 4.83 8.37 -0.68
CA ASP A 49 3.42 8.70 -0.44
C ASP A 49 2.60 8.50 -1.71
N PRO A 50 1.57 7.62 -1.70
CA PRO A 50 0.81 7.28 -2.90
C PRO A 50 0.11 8.48 -3.55
N ALA A 51 -0.46 9.38 -2.75
CA ALA A 51 -1.16 10.54 -3.31
C ALA A 51 -0.20 11.48 -4.03
N ILE A 52 1.04 11.61 -3.52
CA ILE A 52 2.08 12.40 -4.17
C ILE A 52 2.59 11.70 -5.43
N LEU A 53 2.92 10.39 -5.34
CA LEU A 53 3.46 9.64 -6.47
C LEU A 53 2.49 9.57 -7.66
N MET A 54 1.20 9.38 -7.37
CA MET A 54 0.17 9.23 -8.41
C MET A 54 -0.53 10.55 -8.74
N ASN A 55 -0.08 11.67 -8.15
CA ASN A 55 -0.75 12.98 -8.28
C ASN A 55 -2.27 12.90 -8.04
N ALA A 56 -2.67 12.11 -7.04
CA ALA A 56 -4.06 11.86 -6.75
C ALA A 56 -4.70 13.01 -5.95
N GLU A 57 -5.93 13.31 -6.30
CA GLU A 57 -6.76 14.30 -5.62
C GLU A 57 -7.52 13.65 -4.44
N PRO A 58 -7.97 14.45 -3.45
CA PRO A 58 -8.81 13.95 -2.36
C PRO A 58 -10.04 13.20 -2.87
N GLY A 59 -10.25 11.99 -2.36
CA GLY A 59 -11.38 11.12 -2.70
C GLY A 59 -11.11 10.07 -3.77
N GLU A 60 -9.99 10.15 -4.50
CA GLU A 60 -9.67 9.21 -5.59
C GLU A 60 -9.11 7.87 -5.09
N LEU A 61 -8.33 7.89 -4.02
CA LEU A 61 -7.70 6.69 -3.47
C LEU A 61 -8.19 6.39 -2.05
N PHE A 62 -8.45 5.13 -1.77
CA PHE A 62 -8.51 4.60 -0.42
C PHE A 62 -7.15 3.98 -0.07
N VAL A 63 -6.40 4.64 0.81
CA VAL A 63 -4.99 4.29 1.04
C VAL A 63 -4.82 3.52 2.34
N ILE A 64 -4.20 2.35 2.26
CA ILE A 64 -3.76 1.54 3.41
C ILE A 64 -2.23 1.64 3.47
N ARG A 65 -1.68 2.09 4.60
CA ARG A 65 -0.22 2.17 4.77
C ARG A 65 0.23 1.37 5.97
N ASN A 66 1.21 0.49 5.74
CA ASN A 66 1.86 -0.29 6.77
C ASN A 66 3.35 -0.45 6.48
N VAL A 67 4.12 -1.07 7.39
CA VAL A 67 5.54 -1.32 7.14
C VAL A 67 5.69 -2.40 6.06
N ALA A 68 6.45 -2.07 5.01
CA ALA A 68 6.76 -2.94 3.87
C ALA A 68 5.55 -3.34 3.01
N ASN A 69 4.45 -2.57 2.99
CA ASN A 69 3.26 -2.84 2.14
C ASN A 69 2.76 -4.29 2.19
N LEU A 70 2.91 -4.95 3.34
CA LEU A 70 2.52 -6.35 3.51
C LEU A 70 1.02 -6.50 3.64
N VAL A 71 0.50 -7.58 3.06
CA VAL A 71 -0.84 -8.07 3.30
C VAL A 71 -0.74 -9.39 4.07
N PRO A 72 -1.31 -9.49 5.28
CA PRO A 72 -1.39 -10.78 5.99
C PRO A 72 -2.37 -11.71 5.26
N PRO A 73 -2.26 -13.03 5.44
CA PRO A 73 -3.28 -13.95 4.95
C PRO A 73 -4.62 -13.74 5.66
N PHE A 74 -5.70 -14.28 5.09
CA PHE A 74 -7.02 -14.24 5.71
C PHE A 74 -7.07 -15.16 6.94
N GLU A 75 -7.01 -14.56 8.11
CA GLU A 75 -7.04 -15.26 9.41
C GLU A 75 -8.00 -14.52 10.36
N PRO A 76 -9.33 -14.78 10.30
CA PRO A 76 -10.32 -14.10 11.12
C PRO A 76 -10.36 -14.69 12.53
N ASP A 77 -9.42 -14.28 13.39
CA ASP A 77 -9.29 -14.79 14.77
C ASP A 77 -9.99 -13.91 15.84
N GLY A 78 -10.74 -12.89 15.40
CA GLY A 78 -11.46 -11.97 16.27
C GLY A 78 -10.59 -10.88 16.91
N ARG A 79 -9.32 -10.76 16.53
CA ARG A 79 -8.42 -9.70 16.98
C ARG A 79 -8.47 -8.46 16.08
N HIS A 80 -7.63 -7.47 16.39
CA HIS A 80 -7.61 -6.18 15.69
C HIS A 80 -6.60 -6.21 14.52
N HIS A 81 -7.08 -6.50 13.31
CA HIS A 81 -6.29 -6.59 12.10
C HIS A 81 -6.52 -5.36 11.20
N GLY A 82 -5.80 -4.28 11.41
CA GLY A 82 -6.05 -2.99 10.74
C GLY A 82 -5.96 -3.05 9.21
N THR A 83 -4.96 -3.74 8.65
CA THR A 83 -4.84 -3.91 7.19
C THR A 83 -6.00 -4.71 6.61
N SER A 84 -6.36 -5.84 7.24
CA SER A 84 -7.46 -6.70 6.79
C SER A 84 -8.82 -6.01 6.90
N ALA A 85 -9.05 -5.27 8.00
CA ALA A 85 -10.29 -4.50 8.19
C ALA A 85 -10.45 -3.38 7.16
N ALA A 86 -9.37 -2.66 6.85
CA ALA A 86 -9.40 -1.61 5.84
C ALA A 86 -9.61 -2.20 4.42
N LEU A 87 -9.00 -3.36 4.13
CA LEU A 87 -9.20 -4.07 2.87
C LEU A 87 -10.66 -4.54 2.72
N GLU A 88 -11.23 -5.14 3.77
CA GLU A 88 -12.62 -5.57 3.77
C GLU A 88 -13.55 -4.38 3.50
N PHE A 89 -13.36 -3.27 4.20
CA PHE A 89 -14.15 -2.06 4.01
C PHE A 89 -14.05 -1.51 2.58
N ALA A 90 -12.84 -1.48 2.01
CA ALA A 90 -12.64 -1.01 0.64
C ALA A 90 -13.39 -1.87 -0.39
N VAL A 91 -13.26 -3.20 -0.29
CA VAL A 91 -13.84 -4.12 -1.29
C VAL A 91 -15.33 -4.33 -1.06
N ARG A 92 -15.77 -4.54 0.20
CA ARG A 92 -17.16 -4.91 0.49
C ARG A 92 -18.10 -3.72 0.64
N ASP A 93 -17.64 -2.63 1.23
CA ASP A 93 -18.48 -1.47 1.52
C ASP A 93 -18.33 -0.38 0.47
N LEU A 94 -17.10 0.00 0.12
CA LEU A 94 -16.84 1.04 -0.88
C LEU A 94 -16.92 0.54 -2.33
N LYS A 95 -16.82 -0.78 -2.54
CA LYS A 95 -16.93 -1.40 -3.88
C LYS A 95 -15.88 -0.88 -4.87
N VAL A 96 -14.63 -0.76 -4.41
CA VAL A 96 -13.53 -0.38 -5.29
C VAL A 96 -13.41 -1.36 -6.47
N SER A 97 -13.03 -0.87 -7.64
CA SER A 97 -12.81 -1.68 -8.84
C SER A 97 -11.39 -2.23 -8.93
N ASP A 98 -10.43 -1.55 -8.28
CA ASP A 98 -9.02 -1.89 -8.38
C ASP A 98 -8.36 -1.96 -7.00
N CYS A 99 -7.53 -2.98 -6.81
CA CYS A 99 -6.70 -3.16 -5.63
C CYS A 99 -5.23 -3.19 -6.04
N VAL A 100 -4.45 -2.19 -5.62
CA VAL A 100 -3.05 -2.05 -5.96
C VAL A 100 -2.19 -2.29 -4.73
N ILE A 101 -1.20 -3.19 -4.81
CA ILE A 101 -0.11 -3.27 -3.85
C ILE A 101 1.10 -2.58 -4.45
N LEU A 102 1.59 -1.52 -3.79
CA LEU A 102 2.73 -0.74 -4.24
C LEU A 102 3.95 -1.02 -3.35
N GLY A 103 4.86 -1.84 -3.86
CA GLY A 103 6.20 -2.03 -3.32
C GLY A 103 7.17 -0.95 -3.78
N HIS A 104 8.36 -0.88 -3.16
CA HIS A 104 9.37 0.10 -3.58
C HIS A 104 10.79 -0.36 -3.25
N SER A 105 11.78 0.18 -3.96
CA SER A 105 13.20 -0.05 -3.71
C SER A 105 13.65 0.51 -2.35
N ASN A 106 14.74 -0.03 -1.81
CA ASN A 106 15.37 0.42 -0.56
C ASN A 106 14.41 0.54 0.64
N CYS A 107 13.47 -0.42 0.78
CA CYS A 107 12.47 -0.45 1.83
C CYS A 107 13.09 -0.75 3.19
N GLY A 108 12.89 0.14 4.17
CA GLY A 108 13.44 -0.02 5.52
C GLY A 108 12.85 -1.21 6.29
N GLY A 109 11.58 -1.55 6.06
CA GLY A 109 10.94 -2.74 6.64
C GLY A 109 11.52 -4.04 6.07
N VAL A 110 11.71 -4.10 4.77
CA VAL A 110 12.34 -5.26 4.10
C VAL A 110 13.80 -5.41 4.52
N ARG A 111 14.55 -4.32 4.66
CA ARG A 111 15.91 -4.35 5.20
C ARG A 111 15.95 -4.99 6.60
N ALA A 112 14.99 -4.66 7.46
CA ALA A 112 14.91 -5.28 8.80
C ALA A 112 14.69 -6.80 8.72
N LEU A 113 13.97 -7.30 7.72
CA LEU A 113 13.79 -8.72 7.45
C LEU A 113 15.12 -9.38 7.01
N VAL A 114 15.80 -8.78 6.04
CA VAL A 114 17.11 -9.25 5.55
C VAL A 114 18.16 -9.26 6.68
N ASP A 115 18.22 -8.20 7.49
CA ASP A 115 19.11 -8.13 8.65
C ASP A 115 18.81 -9.23 9.68
N THR A 116 17.55 -9.57 9.90
CA THR A 116 17.15 -10.66 10.80
C THR A 116 17.62 -12.01 10.27
N LYS A 117 17.44 -12.27 8.97
CA LYS A 117 17.97 -13.48 8.30
C LYS A 117 19.50 -13.60 8.45
N GLN A 118 20.21 -12.49 8.39
CA GLN A 118 21.66 -12.41 8.55
C GLN A 118 22.14 -12.45 10.01
N ASN A 119 21.30 -12.87 10.95
CA ASN A 119 21.60 -12.90 12.40
C ASN A 119 21.99 -11.55 13.01
N LYS A 120 21.38 -10.48 12.54
CA LYS A 120 21.45 -9.13 13.11
C LYS A 120 20.12 -8.70 13.75
N PRO A 121 19.47 -9.55 14.59
CA PRO A 121 18.15 -9.25 15.10
C PRO A 121 18.23 -8.07 16.06
N ALA A 122 17.32 -7.11 15.89
CA ALA A 122 16.99 -6.14 16.93
C ALA A 122 15.77 -6.66 17.70
N ASP A 123 15.72 -6.42 19.01
CA ASP A 123 14.53 -6.72 19.83
C ASP A 123 13.43 -5.70 19.49
N ARG A 124 12.48 -6.11 18.65
CA ARG A 124 11.39 -5.27 18.15
C ARG A 124 10.07 -6.02 18.28
N PRO A 125 9.36 -5.85 19.40
CA PRO A 125 8.20 -6.67 19.73
C PRO A 125 7.02 -6.56 18.77
N PHE A 126 6.97 -5.54 17.92
CA PHE A 126 5.93 -5.36 16.89
C PHE A 126 6.44 -5.63 15.47
N ILE A 127 7.65 -5.16 15.14
CA ILE A 127 8.20 -5.33 13.79
C ILE A 127 8.56 -6.78 13.51
N ASN A 128 9.18 -7.49 14.48
CA ASN A 128 9.56 -8.88 14.24
C ASN A 128 8.35 -9.78 13.95
N PRO A 129 7.26 -9.78 14.75
CA PRO A 129 6.05 -10.53 14.41
C PRO A 129 5.41 -10.08 13.09
N TRP A 130 5.46 -8.78 12.77
CA TRP A 130 4.94 -8.29 11.50
C TRP A 130 5.73 -8.81 10.29
N MET A 131 7.06 -8.80 10.39
CA MET A 131 7.93 -9.28 9.31
C MET A 131 7.93 -10.81 9.19
N SER A 132 7.52 -11.56 10.25
CA SER A 132 7.40 -13.02 10.18
C SER A 132 6.35 -13.52 9.17
N LEU A 133 5.46 -12.64 8.69
CA LEU A 133 4.60 -12.90 7.53
C LEU A 133 5.39 -13.34 6.28
N MET A 134 6.69 -13.07 6.26
CA MET A 134 7.61 -13.41 5.17
C MET A 134 8.55 -14.60 5.47
N GLU A 135 8.49 -15.17 6.68
CA GLU A 135 9.42 -16.24 7.09
C GLU A 135 9.30 -17.56 6.29
N CYS A 136 8.14 -17.77 5.67
CA CYS A 136 7.92 -18.94 4.80
C CYS A 136 8.61 -18.83 3.43
N CYS A 137 9.26 -17.71 3.13
CA CYS A 137 9.87 -17.44 1.84
C CYS A 137 11.40 -17.46 1.96
N ASP A 138 12.06 -17.98 0.94
CA ASP A 138 13.52 -17.82 0.81
C ASP A 138 13.81 -16.39 0.31
N ILE A 139 13.92 -15.47 1.26
CA ILE A 139 14.11 -14.05 0.99
C ILE A 139 15.54 -13.78 0.53
N ASP A 140 15.69 -13.04 -0.56
CA ASP A 140 16.97 -12.62 -1.11
C ASP A 140 17.75 -11.71 -0.14
N ASP A 141 19.06 -11.76 -0.20
CA ASP A 141 19.93 -10.89 0.61
C ASP A 141 19.99 -9.44 0.07
N ASP A 142 19.64 -9.24 -1.19
CA ASP A 142 19.45 -7.93 -1.79
C ASP A 142 18.08 -7.36 -1.41
N VAL A 143 18.07 -6.17 -0.83
CA VAL A 143 16.84 -5.56 -0.29
C VAL A 143 15.81 -5.27 -1.37
N ASP A 144 16.24 -4.93 -2.58
CA ASP A 144 15.31 -4.59 -3.65
C ASP A 144 14.68 -5.85 -4.25
N ARG A 145 15.47 -6.91 -4.45
CA ARG A 145 14.92 -8.23 -4.82
C ARG A 145 14.02 -8.78 -3.73
N ALA A 146 14.40 -8.67 -2.46
CA ALA A 146 13.56 -9.04 -1.32
C ALA A 146 12.25 -8.23 -1.31
N SER A 147 12.27 -6.93 -1.63
CA SER A 147 11.04 -6.13 -1.71
C SER A 147 10.11 -6.55 -2.85
N GLN A 148 10.65 -7.02 -3.95
CA GLN A 148 9.87 -7.61 -5.05
C GLN A 148 9.28 -8.96 -4.65
N GLN A 149 9.98 -9.76 -3.85
CA GLN A 149 9.43 -11.00 -3.28
C GLN A 149 8.32 -10.72 -2.27
N THR A 150 8.45 -9.68 -1.42
CA THR A 150 7.38 -9.27 -0.50
C THR A 150 6.12 -8.80 -1.24
N LEU A 151 6.26 -8.13 -2.37
CA LEU A 151 5.15 -7.77 -3.25
C LEU A 151 4.38 -9.01 -3.73
N ARG A 152 5.09 -10.00 -4.27
CA ARG A 152 4.48 -11.28 -4.73
C ARG A 152 3.76 -12.01 -3.61
N ARG A 153 4.38 -12.07 -2.44
CA ARG A 153 3.78 -12.71 -1.28
C ARG A 153 2.53 -11.97 -0.81
N SER A 154 2.56 -10.65 -0.79
CA SER A 154 1.40 -9.84 -0.43
C SER A 154 0.25 -10.02 -1.41
N LEU A 155 0.50 -10.16 -2.72
CA LEU A 155 -0.51 -10.51 -3.72
C LEU A 155 -1.12 -11.90 -3.47
N ALA A 156 -0.28 -12.90 -3.21
CA ALA A 156 -0.76 -14.23 -2.88
C ALA A 156 -1.62 -14.24 -1.61
N ASN A 157 -1.21 -13.51 -0.57
CA ASN A 157 -1.98 -13.38 0.65
C ASN A 157 -3.30 -12.61 0.44
N LEU A 158 -3.29 -11.55 -0.39
CA LEU A 158 -4.48 -10.79 -0.75
C LEU A 158 -5.57 -11.70 -1.34
N ARG A 159 -5.20 -12.65 -2.18
CA ARG A 159 -6.12 -13.62 -2.78
C ARG A 159 -6.61 -14.71 -1.81
N THR A 160 -6.08 -14.78 -0.59
CA THR A 160 -6.67 -15.66 0.44
C THR A 160 -7.98 -15.10 1.01
N PHE A 161 -8.26 -13.80 0.81
CA PHE A 161 -9.50 -13.18 1.25
C PHE A 161 -10.65 -13.57 0.32
N PRO A 162 -11.72 -14.24 0.84
CA PRO A 162 -12.81 -14.74 -0.01
C PRO A 162 -13.50 -13.66 -0.84
N PHE A 163 -13.62 -12.45 -0.30
CA PHE A 163 -14.27 -11.35 -1.01
C PHE A 163 -13.39 -10.75 -2.12
N VAL A 164 -12.06 -10.86 -2.03
CA VAL A 164 -11.14 -10.50 -3.12
C VAL A 164 -11.26 -11.52 -4.23
N GLN A 165 -11.13 -12.81 -3.91
CA GLN A 165 -11.27 -13.89 -4.88
C GLN A 165 -12.61 -13.84 -5.61
N THR A 166 -13.70 -13.67 -4.86
CA THR A 166 -15.05 -13.51 -5.47
C THR A 166 -15.08 -12.30 -6.43
N GLY A 167 -14.40 -11.21 -6.08
CA GLY A 167 -14.36 -10.01 -6.92
C GLY A 167 -13.60 -10.21 -8.22
N GLU A 168 -12.45 -10.87 -8.17
CA GLU A 168 -11.66 -11.23 -9.36
C GLU A 168 -12.43 -12.21 -10.25
N ASP A 169 -12.99 -13.28 -9.68
CA ASP A 169 -13.76 -14.32 -10.41
C ASP A 169 -15.01 -13.74 -11.10
N ALA A 170 -15.66 -12.78 -10.48
CA ALA A 170 -16.84 -12.11 -11.02
C ALA A 170 -16.50 -10.92 -11.95
N GLY A 171 -15.24 -10.54 -12.05
CA GLY A 171 -14.75 -9.48 -12.93
C GLY A 171 -15.08 -8.06 -12.50
N TYR A 172 -15.44 -7.82 -11.23
CA TYR A 172 -15.67 -6.47 -10.71
C TYR A 172 -14.51 -5.91 -9.88
N LEU A 173 -13.48 -6.71 -9.60
CA LEU A 173 -12.27 -6.31 -8.92
C LEU A 173 -11.06 -6.76 -9.73
N THR A 174 -10.11 -5.86 -9.96
CA THR A 174 -8.81 -6.17 -10.56
C THR A 174 -7.70 -5.97 -9.52
N VAL A 175 -6.79 -6.92 -9.44
CA VAL A 175 -5.65 -6.85 -8.50
C VAL A 175 -4.38 -6.55 -9.28
N HIS A 176 -3.56 -5.63 -8.75
CA HIS A 176 -2.33 -5.17 -9.39
C HIS A 176 -1.17 -5.23 -8.41
N GLY A 177 -0.02 -5.71 -8.86
CA GLY A 177 1.25 -5.59 -8.17
C GLY A 177 2.13 -4.55 -8.86
N TRP A 178 2.45 -3.45 -8.17
CA TRP A 178 3.33 -2.40 -8.68
C TRP A 178 4.59 -2.28 -7.83
N TRP A 179 5.69 -1.91 -8.46
CA TRP A 179 6.95 -1.69 -7.79
C TRP A 179 7.63 -0.42 -8.28
N PHE A 180 7.96 0.47 -7.35
CA PHE A 180 8.56 1.76 -7.64
C PHE A 180 10.05 1.77 -7.31
N ASP A 181 10.88 2.00 -8.33
CA ASP A 181 12.30 2.27 -8.15
C ASP A 181 12.51 3.75 -7.82
N MET A 182 12.83 4.01 -6.54
CA MET A 182 13.06 5.38 -6.07
C MET A 182 14.35 6.00 -6.63
N ALA A 183 15.34 5.19 -7.01
CA ALA A 183 16.61 5.71 -7.51
C ALA A 183 16.48 6.21 -8.95
N GLU A 184 15.72 5.47 -9.76
CA GLU A 184 15.53 5.77 -11.17
C GLU A 184 14.20 6.51 -11.46
N GLY A 185 13.30 6.60 -10.49
CA GLY A 185 11.97 7.19 -10.67
C GLY A 185 11.08 6.39 -11.62
N LYS A 186 11.28 5.06 -11.69
CA LYS A 186 10.57 4.18 -12.61
C LYS A 186 9.51 3.37 -11.88
N LEU A 187 8.35 3.21 -12.53
CA LEU A 187 7.26 2.39 -12.04
C LEU A 187 7.14 1.12 -12.89
N TYR A 188 7.07 -0.02 -12.22
CA TYR A 188 6.92 -1.33 -12.82
C TYR A 188 5.60 -1.98 -12.38
N ARG A 189 4.97 -2.74 -13.26
CA ARG A 189 3.92 -3.70 -12.89
C ARG A 189 4.47 -5.11 -12.87
N LEU A 190 3.98 -5.94 -11.97
CA LEU A 190 4.21 -7.37 -12.01
C LEU A 190 3.31 -7.97 -13.10
N ASP A 191 3.94 -8.62 -14.06
CA ASP A 191 3.29 -9.52 -15.00
C ASP A 191 3.26 -10.90 -14.34
N GLU A 192 2.08 -11.34 -13.91
CA GLU A 192 1.93 -12.58 -13.15
C GLU A 192 2.05 -13.83 -14.02
N ASP A 193 1.80 -13.73 -15.34
CA ASP A 193 1.94 -14.85 -16.26
C ASP A 193 3.42 -15.22 -16.48
N THR A 194 4.29 -14.22 -16.50
CA THR A 194 5.74 -14.39 -16.69
C THR A 194 6.54 -14.27 -15.40
N ASP A 195 5.89 -13.88 -14.30
CA ASP A 195 6.50 -13.52 -13.00
C ASP A 195 7.63 -12.49 -13.12
N THR A 196 7.47 -11.52 -14.01
CA THR A 196 8.45 -10.47 -14.27
C THR A 196 7.91 -9.07 -14.00
N LEU A 197 8.80 -8.16 -13.63
CA LEU A 197 8.48 -6.74 -13.54
C LEU A 197 8.65 -6.09 -14.92
N VAL A 198 7.56 -5.51 -15.42
CA VAL A 198 7.50 -4.81 -16.70
C VAL A 198 7.43 -3.31 -16.45
N LEU A 199 8.32 -2.57 -17.07
CA LEU A 199 8.34 -1.11 -16.96
C LEU A 199 7.01 -0.52 -17.49
N MET A 200 6.41 0.37 -16.71
CA MET A 200 5.22 1.14 -17.11
C MET A 200 5.60 2.55 -17.56
N GLU A 201 6.42 3.23 -16.74
CA GLU A 201 6.93 4.59 -16.96
C GLU A 201 8.33 4.76 -16.35
#